data_6624d057bd787b0450c0f9def744cb09
#
_entry.id   6624d057bd787b0450c0f9def744cb09
#
_cell.length_a   1.000
_cell.length_b   1.000
_cell.length_c   1.000
_cell.angle_alpha   90.00
_cell.angle_beta   90.00
_cell.angle_gamma   90.00
#
_symmetry.space_group_name_H-M   'P 1'
#
loop_
_entity.id
_entity.type
_entity.pdbx_description
1 polymer ?
#
loop_
_entity_poly.entity_id
_entity_poly.type
_entity_poly.pdbx_seq_one_letter_code
_entity_poly.pdbx_strand_id
1 'polypeptide(L)'
;MSTIKISELSEISPLNPNTGEVSLVMTDTQSGVSGRITATTLANGLYANNVLNVGNNSILFPGVIGQFVSNNESYLQVNLQNLHDTGSSDFVATADIGTDTQYFIDVGIQGSNLEQGVLGPLDGYLLVQGDGPTNPGANLVIGTLSQNRNIIFTEGGYEADNVVAQFTHNTGFHLVKKPLTFADGTSQNTSFDGAATAANTGI
;
A
#
# COMPACT_ATOMS: atom_id res chain seq x y z
N MET A 1 19.90 45.17 -18.51
CA MET A 1 20.33 43.83 -18.06
C MET A 1 20.05 42.85 -19.19
N SER A 2 21.06 42.18 -19.73
CA SER A 2 20.87 41.17 -20.77
C SER A 2 20.33 39.89 -20.10
N THR A 3 19.20 39.43 -20.54
CA THR A 3 18.59 38.16 -20.08
C THR A 3 19.27 37.05 -20.86
N ILE A 4 20.02 36.21 -20.19
CA ILE A 4 20.54 34.96 -20.78
C ILE A 4 19.39 33.96 -20.79
N LYS A 5 19.00 33.47 -21.96
CA LYS A 5 18.00 32.41 -22.08
C LYS A 5 18.60 31.12 -21.62
N ILE A 6 17.79 30.23 -21.02
CA ILE A 6 18.23 28.88 -20.57
C ILE A 6 18.87 28.11 -21.74
N SER A 7 18.41 28.32 -22.97
CA SER A 7 18.99 27.75 -24.20
C SER A 7 20.39 28.26 -24.55
N GLU A 8 20.87 29.30 -23.89
CA GLU A 8 22.19 29.91 -24.12
C GLU A 8 23.21 29.50 -23.05
N LEU A 9 22.78 28.70 -22.05
CA LEU A 9 23.67 28.08 -21.10
C LEU A 9 24.43 26.97 -21.85
N SER A 10 25.76 27.09 -21.94
CA SER A 10 26.60 26.00 -22.45
C SER A 10 26.28 24.70 -21.68
N GLU A 11 26.21 23.57 -22.41
CA GLU A 11 26.03 22.27 -21.80
C GLU A 11 26.95 22.12 -20.58
N ILE A 12 26.35 21.87 -19.45
CA ILE A 12 27.09 21.53 -18.23
C ILE A 12 27.70 20.15 -18.53
N SER A 13 29.01 20.07 -18.65
CA SER A 13 29.73 18.80 -18.77
C SER A 13 29.22 17.80 -17.75
N PRO A 14 29.18 16.50 -18.11
CA PRO A 14 28.70 15.46 -17.19
C PRO A 14 29.43 15.60 -15.87
N LEU A 15 28.64 15.73 -14.82
CA LEU A 15 29.07 15.98 -13.45
C LEU A 15 30.14 14.98 -13.01
N ASN A 16 31.30 15.49 -12.62
CA ASN A 16 32.25 14.69 -11.88
C ASN A 16 31.66 14.40 -10.49
N PRO A 17 31.33 13.15 -10.16
CA PRO A 17 30.68 12.83 -8.89
C PRO A 17 31.52 13.20 -7.66
N ASN A 18 32.80 13.53 -7.83
CA ASN A 18 33.74 13.83 -6.75
C ASN A 18 33.90 15.33 -6.46
N THR A 19 33.33 16.24 -7.26
CA THR A 19 33.50 17.70 -7.06
C THR A 19 32.19 18.50 -7.18
N GLY A 20 31.04 17.82 -7.28
CA GLY A 20 29.87 18.40 -7.86
C GLY A 20 28.93 19.14 -6.93
N GLU A 21 28.99 20.45 -6.91
CA GLU A 21 27.78 21.23 -6.66
C GLU A 21 26.91 21.28 -7.92
N VAL A 22 25.85 20.49 -7.95
CA VAL A 22 24.75 20.70 -8.91
C VAL A 22 23.97 21.92 -8.45
N SER A 23 24.01 22.98 -9.21
CA SER A 23 23.22 24.19 -8.92
C SER A 23 22.07 24.29 -9.90
N LEU A 24 20.84 24.34 -9.40
CA LEU A 24 19.66 24.74 -10.16
C LEU A 24 19.50 26.25 -10.05
N VAL A 25 19.37 26.94 -11.19
CA VAL A 25 19.03 28.35 -11.21
C VAL A 25 17.51 28.47 -11.18
N MET A 26 16.98 29.05 -10.14
CA MET A 26 15.56 29.35 -10.02
C MET A 26 15.37 30.86 -10.08
N THR A 27 14.40 31.33 -10.87
CA THR A 27 13.99 32.71 -10.93
C THR A 27 12.62 32.85 -10.30
N ASP A 28 12.51 33.66 -9.26
CA ASP A 28 11.20 34.08 -8.76
C ASP A 28 10.60 35.07 -9.80
N THR A 29 9.52 34.65 -10.43
CA THR A 29 8.85 35.40 -11.47
C THR A 29 8.14 36.65 -10.94
N GLN A 30 7.87 36.74 -9.64
CA GLN A 30 7.25 37.91 -9.02
C GLN A 30 8.26 38.99 -8.64
N SER A 31 9.40 38.59 -8.10
CA SER A 31 10.45 39.54 -7.69
C SER A 31 11.52 39.77 -8.74
N GLY A 32 11.60 38.96 -9.79
CA GLY A 32 12.65 38.97 -10.80
C GLY A 32 14.04 38.61 -10.26
N VAL A 33 14.13 38.12 -9.04
CA VAL A 33 15.38 37.72 -8.41
C VAL A 33 15.69 36.26 -8.78
N SER A 34 16.87 36.05 -9.38
CA SER A 34 17.37 34.71 -9.66
C SER A 34 18.28 34.24 -8.51
N GLY A 35 18.02 33.09 -7.99
CA GLY A 35 18.80 32.45 -6.92
C GLY A 35 19.40 31.11 -7.37
N ARG A 36 20.48 30.68 -6.73
CA ARG A 36 21.06 29.35 -6.88
C ARG A 36 20.54 28.47 -5.76
N ILE A 37 20.04 27.28 -6.14
CA ILE A 37 19.78 26.20 -5.21
C ILE A 37 20.78 25.07 -5.53
N THR A 38 21.64 24.72 -4.58
CA THR A 38 22.49 23.53 -4.71
C THR A 38 21.66 22.26 -4.50
N ALA A 39 22.12 21.13 -5.07
CA ALA A 39 21.48 19.85 -4.82
C ALA A 39 21.43 19.53 -3.32
N THR A 40 22.46 19.90 -2.57
CA THR A 40 22.52 19.78 -1.11
C THR A 40 21.46 20.65 -0.43
N THR A 41 21.28 21.89 -0.89
CA THR A 41 20.26 22.79 -0.31
C THR A 41 18.86 22.29 -0.61
N LEU A 42 18.62 21.75 -1.81
CA LEU A 42 17.34 21.14 -2.17
C LEU A 42 17.09 19.88 -1.33
N ALA A 43 18.08 19.01 -1.20
CA ALA A 43 17.99 17.83 -0.35
C ALA A 43 17.76 18.20 1.13
N ASN A 44 18.51 19.17 1.66
CA ASN A 44 18.32 19.65 3.03
C ASN A 44 16.95 20.36 3.21
N GLY A 45 16.45 21.03 2.18
CA GLY A 45 15.12 21.64 2.18
C GLY A 45 14.00 20.59 2.26
N LEU A 46 14.17 19.48 1.57
CA LEU A 46 13.26 18.33 1.69
C LEU A 46 13.35 17.67 3.08
N TYR A 47 14.56 17.62 3.67
CA TYR A 47 14.77 17.12 5.03
C TYR A 47 14.29 18.10 6.12
N ALA A 48 14.47 19.41 5.92
CA ALA A 48 14.15 20.41 6.93
C ALA A 48 12.64 20.55 7.22
N ASN A 49 11.81 20.28 6.24
CA ASN A 49 10.35 20.33 6.40
C ASN A 49 9.72 18.97 6.68
N ASN A 50 10.50 17.89 6.66
CA ASN A 50 10.07 16.50 6.94
C ASN A 50 8.82 16.03 6.16
N VAL A 51 8.43 16.72 5.09
CA VAL A 51 7.24 16.39 4.29
C VAL A 51 7.56 16.47 2.81
N LEU A 52 7.34 15.39 2.09
CA LEU A 52 7.24 15.38 0.64
C LEU A 52 5.79 15.67 0.26
N ASN A 53 5.51 16.90 -0.20
CA ASN A 53 4.18 17.29 -0.67
C ASN A 53 4.19 17.44 -2.19
N VAL A 54 3.37 16.62 -2.86
CA VAL A 54 3.22 16.61 -4.32
C VAL A 54 1.77 16.92 -4.67
N GLY A 55 1.57 17.98 -5.43
CA GLY A 55 0.26 18.42 -5.88
C GLY A 55 -0.20 19.74 -5.24
N ASN A 56 -1.40 20.17 -5.62
CA ASN A 56 -2.00 21.41 -5.11
C ASN A 56 -2.77 21.09 -3.83
N ASN A 57 -2.15 21.29 -2.69
CA ASN A 57 -2.73 20.95 -1.39
C ASN A 57 -2.77 22.15 -0.45
N SER A 58 -3.94 22.45 0.04
CA SER A 58 -4.20 23.44 1.09
C SER A 58 -4.25 22.85 2.49
N ILE A 59 -4.26 21.51 2.64
CA ILE A 59 -4.42 20.82 3.93
C ILE A 59 -3.24 19.87 4.15
N LEU A 60 -2.46 20.11 5.20
CA LEU A 60 -1.45 19.18 5.69
C LEU A 60 -2.00 18.44 6.91
N PHE A 61 -2.01 17.11 6.82
CA PHE A 61 -2.37 16.28 7.96
C PHE A 61 -1.20 16.15 8.95
N PRO A 62 -1.44 16.23 10.27
CA PRO A 62 -0.39 16.04 11.27
C PRO A 62 0.27 14.66 11.14
N GLY A 63 1.59 14.60 11.27
CA GLY A 63 2.37 13.36 11.24
C GLY A 63 2.60 12.74 9.87
N VAL A 64 2.22 13.43 8.78
CA VAL A 64 2.46 12.96 7.41
C VAL A 64 3.84 13.38 6.94
N ILE A 65 4.62 12.42 6.42
CA ILE A 65 5.94 12.65 5.82
C ILE A 65 5.84 12.78 4.29
N GLY A 66 4.90 12.08 3.67
CA GLY A 66 4.66 12.14 2.22
C GLY A 66 3.17 12.28 1.91
N GLN A 67 2.82 13.26 1.08
CA GLN A 67 1.46 13.51 0.68
C GLN A 67 1.37 13.77 -0.82
N PHE A 68 0.45 13.06 -1.48
CA PHE A 68 0.14 13.21 -2.90
C PHE A 68 -1.32 13.62 -3.03
N VAL A 69 -1.60 14.75 -3.70
CA VAL A 69 -2.95 15.29 -3.82
C VAL A 69 -3.23 15.72 -5.25
N SER A 70 -4.35 15.29 -5.79
CA SER A 70 -4.83 15.68 -7.11
C SER A 70 -6.35 15.82 -7.09
N ASN A 71 -6.87 16.73 -7.89
CA ASN A 71 -8.29 16.80 -8.24
C ASN A 71 -8.46 16.25 -9.66
N ASN A 72 -8.57 14.94 -9.77
CA ASN A 72 -8.68 14.21 -11.03
C ASN A 72 -9.99 13.42 -11.07
N GLU A 73 -10.68 13.43 -12.19
CA GLU A 73 -11.95 12.69 -12.37
C GLU A 73 -11.76 11.17 -12.40
N SER A 74 -10.54 10.67 -12.66
CA SER A 74 -10.24 9.24 -12.70
C SER A 74 -9.72 8.76 -11.35
N TYR A 75 -8.43 8.61 -11.19
CA TYR A 75 -7.81 8.13 -9.95
C TYR A 75 -6.42 8.76 -9.75
N LEU A 76 -5.99 8.82 -8.49
CA LEU A 76 -4.62 9.14 -8.10
C LEU A 76 -3.92 7.85 -7.70
N GLN A 77 -2.77 7.55 -8.29
CA GLN A 77 -2.00 6.34 -8.05
C GLN A 77 -0.57 6.64 -7.65
N VAL A 78 -0.03 5.83 -6.75
CA VAL A 78 1.40 5.61 -6.58
C VAL A 78 1.70 4.20 -7.08
N ASN A 79 2.42 4.07 -8.19
CA ASN A 79 2.74 2.78 -8.79
C ASN A 79 4.16 2.37 -8.41
N LEU A 80 4.29 1.17 -7.84
CA LEU A 80 5.55 0.47 -7.65
C LEU A 80 5.57 -0.73 -8.59
N GLN A 81 6.58 -0.82 -9.45
CA GLN A 81 6.74 -1.93 -10.39
C GLN A 81 8.17 -2.43 -10.37
N ASN A 82 8.37 -3.68 -9.97
CA ASN A 82 9.62 -4.40 -10.18
C ASN A 82 9.56 -5.09 -11.54
N LEU A 83 10.54 -4.83 -12.40
CA LEU A 83 10.60 -5.42 -13.76
C LEU A 83 11.26 -6.80 -13.79
N HIS A 84 11.81 -7.27 -12.66
CA HIS A 84 12.39 -8.60 -12.55
C HIS A 84 11.28 -9.62 -12.29
N ASP A 85 11.22 -10.66 -13.08
CA ASP A 85 10.16 -11.66 -13.07
C ASP A 85 10.12 -12.54 -11.80
N THR A 86 11.24 -12.66 -11.09
CA THR A 86 11.33 -13.35 -9.78
C THR A 86 11.38 -12.40 -8.58
N GLY A 87 11.04 -11.14 -8.75
CA GLY A 87 10.93 -10.15 -7.68
C GLY A 87 9.48 -9.76 -7.41
N SER A 88 9.19 -9.27 -6.21
CA SER A 88 7.90 -8.67 -5.84
C SER A 88 7.91 -7.16 -5.99
N SER A 89 6.75 -6.55 -5.91
CA SER A 89 6.54 -5.10 -5.75
C SER A 89 5.70 -4.85 -4.51
N ASP A 90 6.24 -4.11 -3.53
CA ASP A 90 5.70 -4.10 -2.19
C ASP A 90 5.58 -2.70 -1.59
N PHE A 91 4.54 -2.51 -0.77
CA PHE A 91 4.45 -1.47 0.24
C PHE A 91 4.65 -2.08 1.62
N VAL A 92 5.66 -1.61 2.36
CA VAL A 92 6.01 -2.14 3.67
C VAL A 92 5.87 -1.07 4.74
N ALA A 93 5.20 -1.40 5.85
CA ALA A 93 5.21 -0.61 7.07
C ALA A 93 5.90 -1.40 8.19
N THR A 94 6.99 -0.85 8.74
CA THR A 94 7.82 -1.50 9.74
C THR A 94 7.61 -0.84 11.11
N ALA A 95 7.49 -1.65 12.16
CA ALA A 95 7.37 -1.17 13.54
C ALA A 95 8.66 -0.49 14.03
N ASP A 96 8.61 0.22 15.16
CA ASP A 96 9.75 0.94 15.75
C ASP A 96 10.97 0.05 16.05
N ILE A 97 10.72 -1.22 16.38
CA ILE A 97 11.77 -2.23 16.62
C ILE A 97 11.96 -3.17 15.42
N GLY A 98 11.25 -2.92 14.31
CA GLY A 98 11.26 -3.80 13.15
C GLY A 98 12.51 -3.69 12.30
N THR A 99 12.71 -4.69 11.47
CA THR A 99 13.79 -4.81 10.49
C THR A 99 13.22 -5.20 9.12
N ASP A 100 14.08 -5.48 8.18
CA ASP A 100 13.72 -6.04 6.87
C ASP A 100 13.21 -7.50 6.90
N THR A 101 13.31 -8.16 8.07
CA THR A 101 12.92 -9.57 8.25
C THR A 101 11.93 -9.79 9.39
N GLN A 102 11.62 -8.77 10.20
CA GLN A 102 10.81 -8.90 11.39
C GLN A 102 9.96 -7.65 11.65
N TYR A 103 8.77 -7.84 12.23
CA TYR A 103 7.85 -6.81 12.71
C TYR A 103 7.44 -5.81 11.65
N PHE A 104 6.97 -6.31 10.52
CA PHE A 104 6.40 -5.50 9.44
C PHE A 104 5.09 -6.06 8.92
N ILE A 105 4.32 -5.20 8.26
CA ILE A 105 3.21 -5.58 7.38
C ILE A 105 3.62 -5.28 5.95
N ASP A 106 3.27 -6.19 5.06
CA ASP A 106 3.61 -6.15 3.65
C ASP A 106 2.35 -6.31 2.78
N VAL A 107 2.17 -5.40 1.83
CA VAL A 107 1.11 -5.43 0.83
C VAL A 107 1.76 -5.41 -0.53
N GLY A 108 1.66 -6.51 -1.27
CA GLY A 108 2.40 -6.63 -2.51
C GLY A 108 1.78 -7.55 -3.54
N ILE A 109 2.54 -7.75 -4.62
CA ILE A 109 2.24 -8.67 -5.70
C ILE A 109 3.50 -9.40 -6.12
N GLN A 110 3.41 -10.71 -6.34
CA GLN A 110 4.49 -11.56 -6.82
C GLN A 110 4.82 -11.27 -8.29
N GLY A 111 6.09 -11.44 -8.65
CA GLY A 111 6.52 -11.46 -10.05
C GLY A 111 5.99 -12.68 -10.81
N SER A 112 6.08 -12.64 -12.13
CA SER A 112 5.50 -13.66 -13.02
C SER A 112 6.15 -15.05 -12.93
N ASN A 113 7.33 -15.15 -12.29
CA ASN A 113 8.06 -16.40 -12.05
C ASN A 113 8.47 -16.59 -10.58
N LEU A 114 7.85 -15.86 -9.65
CA LEU A 114 8.13 -16.00 -8.22
C LEU A 114 7.08 -16.90 -7.54
N GLU A 115 7.56 -17.93 -6.85
CA GLU A 115 6.76 -18.83 -6.01
C GLU A 115 7.32 -18.87 -4.59
N GLN A 116 6.47 -18.67 -3.57
CA GLN A 116 6.86 -18.71 -2.17
C GLN A 116 5.76 -19.35 -1.30
N GLY A 117 5.92 -20.60 -0.95
CA GLY A 117 4.96 -21.33 -0.11
C GLY A 117 3.60 -21.44 -0.76
N VAL A 118 2.61 -20.72 -0.24
CA VAL A 118 1.24 -20.71 -0.80
C VAL A 118 1.02 -19.63 -1.87
N LEU A 119 1.99 -18.73 -2.05
CA LEU A 119 1.91 -17.67 -3.05
C LEU A 119 2.49 -18.15 -4.36
N GLY A 120 1.68 -18.18 -5.39
CA GLY A 120 2.07 -18.45 -6.76
C GLY A 120 2.43 -17.19 -7.54
N PRO A 121 2.88 -17.35 -8.80
CA PRO A 121 3.15 -16.23 -9.70
C PRO A 121 1.95 -15.28 -9.83
N LEU A 122 2.19 -13.97 -9.75
CA LEU A 122 1.19 -12.91 -9.88
C LEU A 122 0.14 -12.88 -8.76
N ASP A 123 0.32 -13.63 -7.67
CA ASP A 123 -0.55 -13.53 -6.50
C ASP A 123 -0.33 -12.20 -5.76
N GLY A 124 -1.43 -11.52 -5.45
CA GLY A 124 -1.44 -10.39 -4.53
C GLY A 124 -1.56 -10.86 -3.08
N TYR A 125 -0.92 -10.15 -2.15
CA TYR A 125 -0.91 -10.53 -0.74
C TYR A 125 -1.01 -9.36 0.22
N LEU A 126 -1.44 -9.67 1.44
CA LEU A 126 -1.37 -8.85 2.64
C LEU A 126 -0.85 -9.73 3.77
N LEU A 127 0.39 -9.53 4.18
CA LEU A 127 1.09 -10.37 5.14
C LEU A 127 1.59 -9.56 6.33
N VAL A 128 1.64 -10.20 7.51
CA VAL A 128 2.24 -9.65 8.72
C VAL A 128 3.35 -10.59 9.18
N GLN A 129 4.55 -10.05 9.35
CA GLN A 129 5.71 -10.78 9.84
C GLN A 129 6.03 -10.37 11.28
N GLY A 130 6.02 -11.35 12.18
CA GLY A 130 6.57 -11.24 13.54
C GLY A 130 8.01 -11.72 13.61
N ASP A 131 8.50 -12.00 14.82
CA ASP A 131 9.87 -12.50 15.02
C ASP A 131 9.94 -14.02 15.24
N GLY A 132 8.86 -14.75 14.95
CA GLY A 132 8.80 -16.20 15.06
C GLY A 132 7.83 -16.72 16.15
N PRO A 133 7.81 -18.03 16.40
CA PRO A 133 6.73 -18.66 17.19
C PRO A 133 6.80 -18.40 18.70
N THR A 134 7.89 -17.84 19.20
CA THR A 134 8.14 -17.65 20.65
C THR A 134 7.82 -16.27 21.17
N ASN A 135 7.70 -15.27 20.30
CA ASN A 135 7.38 -13.90 20.68
C ASN A 135 5.95 -13.52 20.31
N PRO A 136 5.24 -12.82 21.19
CA PRO A 136 3.90 -12.33 20.88
C PRO A 136 3.97 -11.23 19.82
N GLY A 137 3.01 -11.22 18.92
CA GLY A 137 2.87 -10.23 17.88
C GLY A 137 2.43 -10.82 16.55
N ALA A 138 2.28 -9.96 15.55
CA ALA A 138 1.93 -10.32 14.19
C ALA A 138 0.51 -10.88 13.99
N ASN A 139 -0.46 -10.42 14.75
CA ASN A 139 -1.85 -10.64 14.38
C ASN A 139 -2.21 -9.73 13.20
N LEU A 140 -2.82 -10.29 12.16
CA LEU A 140 -3.46 -9.51 11.12
C LEU A 140 -4.89 -9.17 11.56
N VAL A 141 -5.18 -7.89 11.77
CA VAL A 141 -6.51 -7.40 12.08
C VAL A 141 -7.12 -6.77 10.84
N ILE A 142 -8.23 -7.35 10.35
CA ILE A 142 -9.01 -6.82 9.23
C ILE A 142 -10.37 -6.39 9.79
N GLY A 143 -10.69 -5.10 9.68
CA GLY A 143 -11.90 -4.55 10.26
C GLY A 143 -12.33 -3.24 9.63
N THR A 144 -13.55 -2.83 9.95
CA THR A 144 -14.07 -1.48 9.66
C THR A 144 -14.26 -0.72 10.96
N LEU A 145 -13.76 0.51 11.02
CA LEU A 145 -13.95 1.40 12.18
C LEU A 145 -15.31 2.11 12.16
N SER A 146 -16.00 2.09 11.04
CA SER A 146 -17.33 2.68 10.92
C SER A 146 -18.41 1.74 11.42
N GLN A 147 -19.35 2.26 12.23
CA GLN A 147 -20.49 1.50 12.70
C GLN A 147 -21.40 1.07 11.53
N ASN A 148 -22.08 -0.06 11.68
CA ASN A 148 -23.07 -0.59 10.72
C ASN A 148 -22.47 -0.84 9.32
N ARG A 149 -21.22 -1.29 9.24
CA ARG A 149 -20.52 -1.67 8.00
C ARG A 149 -20.12 -3.14 8.01
N ASN A 150 -20.00 -3.70 6.82
CA ASN A 150 -19.66 -5.09 6.60
C ASN A 150 -18.19 -5.22 6.17
N ILE A 151 -17.60 -6.38 6.43
CA ILE A 151 -16.40 -6.84 5.75
C ILE A 151 -16.88 -7.82 4.69
N ILE A 152 -16.52 -7.58 3.43
CA ILE A 152 -17.06 -8.28 2.25
C ILE A 152 -15.91 -8.91 1.48
N PHE A 153 -16.06 -10.18 1.09
CA PHE A 153 -15.14 -10.90 0.22
C PHE A 153 -15.81 -11.13 -1.13
N THR A 154 -15.10 -10.86 -2.21
CA THR A 154 -15.60 -10.98 -3.58
C THR A 154 -14.68 -11.86 -4.42
N GLU A 155 -15.22 -12.46 -5.50
CA GLU A 155 -14.50 -13.25 -6.48
C GLU A 155 -14.94 -12.81 -7.90
N GLY A 156 -13.96 -12.52 -8.76
CA GLY A 156 -14.22 -12.18 -10.18
C GLY A 156 -14.75 -10.76 -10.43
N GLY A 157 -14.81 -9.92 -9.40
CA GLY A 157 -15.26 -8.53 -9.49
C GLY A 157 -15.73 -7.97 -8.15
N TYR A 158 -16.28 -6.78 -8.14
CA TYR A 158 -16.77 -6.08 -6.93
C TYR A 158 -18.27 -5.79 -6.97
N GLU A 159 -19.01 -6.29 -7.97
CA GLU A 159 -20.46 -6.17 -8.03
C GLU A 159 -21.15 -7.06 -6.99
N ALA A 160 -22.41 -6.79 -6.67
CA ALA A 160 -23.17 -7.54 -5.67
C ALA A 160 -23.15 -9.05 -5.93
N ASP A 161 -23.22 -9.46 -7.19
CA ASP A 161 -23.21 -10.86 -7.61
C ASP A 161 -21.84 -11.54 -7.44
N ASN A 162 -20.77 -10.78 -7.16
CA ASN A 162 -19.43 -11.29 -6.91
C ASN A 162 -19.16 -11.59 -5.43
N VAL A 163 -20.06 -11.24 -4.52
CA VAL A 163 -19.90 -11.49 -3.08
C VAL A 163 -19.96 -13.00 -2.81
N VAL A 164 -18.88 -13.52 -2.20
CA VAL A 164 -18.77 -14.94 -1.83
C VAL A 164 -18.91 -15.17 -0.34
N ALA A 165 -18.47 -14.21 0.47
CA ALA A 165 -18.60 -14.24 1.93
C ALA A 165 -18.65 -12.84 2.50
N GLN A 166 -19.25 -12.67 3.69
CA GLN A 166 -19.25 -11.40 4.40
C GLN A 166 -19.45 -11.59 5.91
N PHE A 167 -18.86 -10.67 6.69
CA PHE A 167 -19.22 -10.42 8.08
C PHE A 167 -20.18 -9.24 8.10
N THR A 168 -21.44 -9.49 8.48
CA THR A 168 -22.46 -8.44 8.55
C THR A 168 -22.65 -7.97 9.99
N HIS A 169 -22.91 -6.69 10.14
CA HIS A 169 -23.00 -6.00 11.43
C HIS A 169 -23.96 -6.71 12.43
N ASN A 170 -25.11 -7.18 11.97
CA ASN A 170 -26.15 -7.69 12.88
C ASN A 170 -26.34 -9.20 12.84
N THR A 171 -25.80 -9.90 11.85
CA THR A 171 -26.15 -11.29 11.59
C THR A 171 -24.95 -12.24 11.50
N GLY A 172 -23.73 -11.72 11.68
CA GLY A 172 -22.50 -12.53 11.74
C GLY A 172 -21.91 -12.90 10.38
N PHE A 173 -21.25 -14.05 10.31
CA PHE A 173 -20.58 -14.53 9.11
C PHE A 173 -21.54 -15.23 8.16
N HIS A 174 -21.56 -14.80 6.91
CA HIS A 174 -22.38 -15.36 5.84
C HIS A 174 -21.50 -15.86 4.70
N LEU A 175 -21.67 -17.13 4.31
CA LEU A 175 -21.23 -17.67 3.03
C LEU A 175 -22.38 -17.49 2.02
N VAL A 176 -22.12 -16.74 0.95
CA VAL A 176 -23.19 -16.32 0.01
C VAL A 176 -23.38 -17.32 -1.12
N LYS A 177 -22.29 -17.89 -1.64
CA LYS A 177 -22.34 -18.73 -2.85
C LYS A 177 -21.95 -20.18 -2.65
N LYS A 178 -21.25 -20.52 -1.57
CA LYS A 178 -20.73 -21.89 -1.37
C LYS A 178 -21.02 -22.37 0.04
N PRO A 179 -21.26 -23.68 0.21
CA PRO A 179 -21.42 -24.26 1.54
C PRO A 179 -20.11 -24.17 2.35
N LEU A 180 -20.23 -24.18 3.66
CA LEU A 180 -19.10 -24.43 4.55
C LEU A 180 -18.71 -25.91 4.45
N THR A 181 -17.49 -26.22 4.00
CA THR A 181 -16.95 -27.58 3.92
C THR A 181 -15.97 -27.81 5.06
N PHE A 182 -16.14 -28.91 5.78
CA PHE A 182 -15.28 -29.33 6.89
C PHE A 182 -14.14 -30.21 6.39
N ALA A 183 -13.10 -30.38 7.22
CA ALA A 183 -11.91 -31.19 6.89
C ALA A 183 -12.21 -32.67 6.61
N ASP A 184 -13.31 -33.20 7.14
CA ASP A 184 -13.80 -34.58 6.88
C ASP A 184 -14.57 -34.72 5.54
N GLY A 185 -14.67 -33.64 4.77
CA GLY A 185 -15.38 -33.58 3.50
C GLY A 185 -16.88 -33.34 3.62
N THR A 186 -17.43 -33.22 4.84
CA THR A 186 -18.84 -32.86 5.02
C THR A 186 -19.07 -31.38 4.71
N SER A 187 -20.27 -31.02 4.30
CA SER A 187 -20.64 -29.64 3.95
C SER A 187 -21.95 -29.22 4.59
N GLN A 188 -21.97 -28.02 5.13
CA GLN A 188 -23.20 -27.37 5.59
C GLN A 188 -23.61 -26.29 4.57
N ASN A 189 -24.76 -26.52 3.93
CA ASN A 189 -25.32 -25.64 2.90
C ASN A 189 -26.66 -24.99 3.31
N THR A 190 -27.12 -25.29 4.53
CA THR A 190 -28.32 -24.69 5.13
C THR A 190 -28.00 -24.15 6.51
N SER A 191 -28.77 -23.17 6.98
CA SER A 191 -28.63 -22.67 8.35
C SER A 191 -28.93 -23.80 9.36
N PHE A 192 -28.09 -23.91 10.38
CA PHE A 192 -28.41 -24.71 11.53
C PHE A 192 -29.47 -23.97 12.35
N ASP A 193 -30.69 -24.53 12.43
CA ASP A 193 -31.81 -23.91 13.13
C ASP A 193 -31.78 -24.10 14.67
N GLY A 194 -30.72 -24.70 15.19
CA GLY A 194 -30.52 -24.93 16.62
C GLY A 194 -31.41 -26.02 17.22
N ALA A 195 -32.33 -26.59 16.47
CA ALA A 195 -33.10 -27.74 16.91
C ALA A 195 -32.25 -29.03 16.70
N ALA A 196 -31.68 -29.54 17.78
CA ALA A 196 -31.16 -30.90 17.78
C ALA A 196 -32.35 -31.84 17.50
N THR A 197 -32.57 -32.19 16.25
CA THR A 197 -33.51 -33.25 15.91
C THR A 197 -32.94 -34.56 16.42
N ALA A 198 -33.78 -35.43 16.97
CA ALA A 198 -33.40 -36.75 17.54
C ALA A 198 -32.64 -37.66 16.56
N ALA A 199 -32.56 -37.29 15.27
CA ALA A 199 -31.79 -37.96 14.24
C ALA A 199 -30.25 -37.67 14.33
N ASN A 200 -29.80 -36.67 15.11
CA ASN A 200 -28.39 -36.34 15.29
C ASN A 200 -27.78 -36.91 16.57
N THR A 201 -28.51 -37.67 17.33
CA THR A 201 -28.03 -38.44 18.50
C THR A 201 -27.60 -39.84 18.10
N GLY A 202 -26.91 -39.97 16.96
CA GLY A 202 -26.26 -41.22 16.59
C GLY A 202 -25.09 -41.50 17.52
N ILE A 203 -25.33 -42.31 18.53
CA ILE A 203 -24.33 -43.11 19.21
C ILE A 203 -24.28 -44.46 18.48
#